data_2259a83a09f9e16b72dce450eb866e0e
#
_entry.id   2259a83a09f9e16b72dce450eb866e0e
#
_cell.length_a   1.000
_cell.length_b   1.000
_cell.length_c   1.000
_cell.angle_alpha   90.00
_cell.angle_beta   90.00
_cell.angle_gamma   90.00
#
_symmetry.space_group_name_H-M   'P 1'
#
loop_
_entity.id
_entity.type
_entity.pdbx_description
1 polymer ?
#
loop_
_entity_poly.entity_id
_entity_poly.type
_entity_poly.pdbx_seq_one_letter_code
_entity_poly.pdbx_strand_id
1 'polypeptide(L)'
;MIYAQTSRPHPRRPVTRNDLWDPFGTLRRALWISGGQWAGKSTVARLLAHRYGLTAYHYDHHDARGHNDRRIARRVKLGQSPADPDPDHTWVNTTPQEMAAGTLEGFPVRFEWALDDLRCLVSGRPVIAEGWGLRPELVAPIIDSPRRMVVMVPTQEFRERQLRELPRTATVSGGVSDPERAQRNRLERDRLVADDAVRSAQRLGIRVIEVDGSQDAPAIAAIVADHFGPYLPPPDDHNA
;
A
#
# COMPACT_ATOMS: atom_id res chain seq x y z
N MET A 1 -42.68 12.23 -17.89
CA MET A 1 -42.03 10.97 -17.45
C MET A 1 -40.65 10.94 -18.07
N ILE A 2 -39.61 11.26 -17.29
CA ILE A 2 -38.22 11.24 -17.75
C ILE A 2 -37.62 9.96 -17.17
N TYR A 3 -37.31 9.01 -18.03
CA TYR A 3 -36.63 7.78 -17.66
C TYR A 3 -35.19 8.12 -17.24
N ALA A 4 -34.90 8.04 -15.97
CA ALA A 4 -33.53 8.03 -15.46
C ALA A 4 -32.91 6.68 -15.85
N GLN A 5 -32.09 6.65 -16.89
CA GLN A 5 -31.21 5.54 -17.16
C GLN A 5 -30.13 5.48 -16.04
N THR A 6 -30.31 4.55 -15.13
CA THR A 6 -29.25 4.16 -14.17
C THR A 6 -28.16 3.44 -14.93
N SER A 7 -27.20 4.20 -15.43
CA SER A 7 -25.95 3.62 -15.95
C SER A 7 -25.22 2.95 -14.80
N ARG A 8 -25.18 1.62 -14.79
CA ARG A 8 -24.29 0.86 -13.92
C ARG A 8 -22.86 1.35 -14.19
N PRO A 9 -22.06 1.65 -13.15
CA PRO A 9 -20.66 1.99 -13.38
C PRO A 9 -19.99 0.78 -14.03
N HIS A 10 -19.54 0.96 -15.28
CA HIS A 10 -18.69 -0.04 -15.92
C HIS A 10 -17.45 -0.26 -15.07
N PRO A 11 -17.04 -1.52 -14.83
CA PRO A 11 -15.75 -1.79 -14.22
C PRO A 11 -14.68 -1.08 -15.06
N ARG A 12 -13.95 -0.14 -14.44
CA ARG A 12 -12.88 0.57 -15.13
C ARG A 12 -11.82 -0.45 -15.53
N ARG A 13 -11.42 -0.41 -16.81
CA ARG A 13 -10.32 -1.20 -17.32
C ARG A 13 -9.06 -0.88 -16.49
N PRO A 14 -8.26 -1.89 -16.09
CA PRO A 14 -6.98 -1.65 -15.43
C PRO A 14 -6.13 -0.69 -16.26
N VAL A 15 -5.53 0.30 -15.60
CA VAL A 15 -4.57 1.20 -16.25
C VAL A 15 -3.39 0.38 -16.73
N THR A 16 -3.04 0.50 -18.01
CA THR A 16 -1.86 -0.12 -18.59
C THR A 16 -0.79 0.93 -18.84
N ARG A 17 0.47 0.48 -19.09
CA ARG A 17 1.57 1.38 -19.42
C ARG A 17 1.25 2.30 -20.62
N ASN A 18 0.51 1.80 -21.60
CA ASN A 18 0.12 2.57 -22.80
C ASN A 18 -0.96 3.61 -22.49
N ASP A 19 -1.76 3.40 -21.44
CA ASP A 19 -2.81 4.33 -21.00
C ASP A 19 -2.28 5.32 -19.95
N LEU A 20 -1.00 5.21 -19.57
CA LEU A 20 -0.40 5.97 -18.49
C LEU A 20 -0.08 7.39 -18.94
N TRP A 21 -0.86 8.36 -18.50
CA TRP A 21 -0.51 9.77 -18.63
C TRP A 21 0.55 10.13 -17.57
N ASP A 22 1.79 10.30 -18.00
CA ASP A 22 2.96 10.56 -17.15
C ASP A 22 3.87 11.63 -17.77
N PRO A 23 3.40 12.90 -17.79
CA PRO A 23 4.08 13.98 -18.54
C PRO A 23 5.49 14.28 -18.02
N PHE A 24 5.76 14.03 -16.75
CA PHE A 24 7.07 14.27 -16.13
C PHE A 24 7.89 13.00 -15.95
N GLY A 25 7.38 11.86 -16.34
CA GLY A 25 8.05 10.56 -16.16
C GLY A 25 8.16 10.12 -14.70
N THR A 26 7.34 10.65 -13.81
CA THR A 26 7.34 10.30 -12.37
C THR A 26 7.03 8.83 -12.18
N LEU A 27 5.92 8.35 -12.74
CA LEU A 27 5.47 6.97 -12.61
C LEU A 27 6.42 5.98 -13.28
N ARG A 28 6.93 6.34 -14.45
CA ARG A 28 7.86 5.53 -15.23
C ARG A 28 9.18 5.26 -14.50
N ARG A 29 9.62 6.21 -13.67
CA ARG A 29 10.86 6.13 -12.90
C ARG A 29 10.66 5.70 -11.46
N ALA A 30 9.42 5.58 -11.01
CA ALA A 30 9.13 5.21 -9.63
C ALA A 30 9.63 3.81 -9.27
N LEU A 31 10.07 3.67 -8.02
CA LEU A 31 10.39 2.42 -7.36
C LEU A 31 9.27 2.11 -6.36
N TRP A 32 8.92 0.83 -6.21
CA TRP A 32 7.71 0.43 -5.50
C TRP A 32 8.02 -0.58 -4.40
N ILE A 33 7.57 -0.28 -3.18
CA ILE A 33 7.64 -1.20 -2.04
C ILE A 33 6.22 -1.50 -1.57
N SER A 34 5.75 -2.72 -1.81
CA SER A 34 4.46 -3.22 -1.34
C SER A 34 4.62 -4.23 -0.21
N GLY A 35 3.52 -4.81 0.24
CA GLY A 35 3.51 -5.97 1.13
C GLY A 35 2.76 -5.76 2.44
N GLY A 36 3.12 -6.60 3.43
CA GLY A 36 2.42 -6.71 4.70
C GLY A 36 2.62 -5.53 5.65
N GLN A 37 1.69 -5.35 6.56
CA GLN A 37 1.89 -4.49 7.72
C GLN A 37 3.06 -5.03 8.58
N TRP A 38 3.74 -4.14 9.32
CA TRP A 38 4.85 -4.45 10.23
C TRP A 38 6.16 -4.91 9.57
N ALA A 39 6.28 -4.91 8.24
CA ALA A 39 7.50 -5.27 7.52
C ALA A 39 8.56 -4.16 7.45
N GLY A 40 8.31 -2.98 8.02
CA GLY A 40 9.26 -1.87 8.01
C GLY A 40 9.37 -1.08 6.70
N LYS A 41 8.42 -1.23 5.76
CA LYS A 41 8.42 -0.59 4.44
C LYS A 41 8.71 0.92 4.49
N SER A 42 7.99 1.66 5.35
CA SER A 42 8.15 3.11 5.46
C SER A 42 9.52 3.51 6.00
N THR A 43 10.11 2.71 6.88
CA THR A 43 11.46 2.92 7.39
C THR A 43 12.49 2.72 6.27
N VAL A 44 12.38 1.62 5.52
CA VAL A 44 13.25 1.31 4.38
C VAL A 44 13.14 2.38 3.30
N ALA A 45 11.91 2.77 2.90
CA ALA A 45 11.69 3.81 1.91
C ALA A 45 12.33 5.15 2.32
N ARG A 46 12.21 5.53 3.61
CA ARG A 46 12.84 6.74 4.14
C ARG A 46 14.37 6.68 4.10
N LEU A 47 14.96 5.54 4.50
CA LEU A 47 16.42 5.35 4.45
C LEU A 47 16.95 5.45 3.01
N LEU A 48 16.26 4.82 2.06
CA LEU A 48 16.62 4.90 0.64
C LEU A 48 16.43 6.31 0.08
N ALA A 49 15.32 6.97 0.43
CA ALA A 49 15.07 8.33 0.00
C ALA A 49 16.16 9.29 0.49
N HIS A 50 16.58 9.14 1.74
CA HIS A 50 17.67 9.94 2.31
C HIS A 50 19.00 9.67 1.59
N ARG A 51 19.37 8.37 1.46
CA ARG A 51 20.67 7.97 0.90
C ARG A 51 20.83 8.32 -0.58
N TYR A 52 19.76 8.22 -1.36
CA TYR A 52 19.79 8.37 -2.82
C TYR A 52 19.07 9.62 -3.33
N GLY A 53 18.71 10.54 -2.44
CA GLY A 53 18.02 11.77 -2.85
C GLY A 53 16.68 11.53 -3.54
N LEU A 54 15.90 10.48 -3.11
CA LEU A 54 14.61 10.18 -3.72
C LEU A 54 13.48 10.98 -3.05
N THR A 55 12.38 11.14 -3.76
CA THR A 55 11.12 11.65 -3.18
C THR A 55 10.32 10.45 -2.65
N ALA A 56 10.05 10.41 -1.34
CA ALA A 56 9.25 9.35 -0.75
C ALA A 56 7.75 9.67 -0.86
N TYR A 57 6.97 8.68 -1.30
CA TYR A 57 5.51 8.69 -1.27
C TYR A 57 4.99 7.59 -0.36
N HIS A 58 4.29 7.98 0.71
CA HIS A 58 3.75 7.08 1.72
C HIS A 58 2.25 6.87 1.48
N TYR A 59 1.90 5.81 0.73
CA TYR A 59 0.52 5.49 0.37
C TYR A 59 -0.41 5.43 1.58
N ASP A 60 0.02 4.77 2.67
CA ASP A 60 -0.85 4.55 3.85
C ASP A 60 -1.27 5.87 4.51
N HIS A 61 -0.43 6.91 4.44
CA HIS A 61 -0.78 8.26 4.92
C HIS A 61 -1.83 8.92 4.04
N HIS A 62 -1.67 8.82 2.71
CA HIS A 62 -2.64 9.36 1.77
C HIS A 62 -3.98 8.60 1.86
N ASP A 63 -3.92 7.27 2.00
CA ASP A 63 -5.10 6.41 2.14
C ASP A 63 -5.92 6.72 3.40
N ALA A 64 -5.25 7.00 4.52
CA ALA A 64 -5.90 7.36 5.78
C ALA A 64 -6.46 8.79 5.81
N ARG A 65 -6.10 9.66 4.85
CA ARG A 65 -6.48 11.08 4.80
C ARG A 65 -7.23 11.40 3.51
N GLY A 66 -6.57 11.97 2.52
CA GLY A 66 -7.22 12.45 1.29
C GLY A 66 -8.00 11.38 0.51
N HIS A 67 -7.52 10.14 0.48
CA HIS A 67 -8.27 9.04 -0.13
C HIS A 67 -9.51 8.66 0.71
N ASN A 68 -9.45 8.80 2.02
CA ASN A 68 -10.63 8.61 2.87
C ASN A 68 -11.70 9.67 2.55
N ASP A 69 -11.32 10.92 2.40
CA ASP A 69 -12.24 12.00 2.02
C ASP A 69 -12.87 11.73 0.64
N ARG A 70 -12.09 11.24 -0.33
CA ARG A 70 -12.61 10.80 -1.63
C ARG A 70 -13.60 9.62 -1.51
N ARG A 71 -13.35 8.67 -0.59
CA ARG A 71 -14.30 7.57 -0.30
C ARG A 71 -15.63 8.09 0.25
N ILE A 72 -15.56 9.01 1.21
CA ILE A 72 -16.75 9.65 1.80
C ILE A 72 -17.54 10.40 0.71
N ALA A 73 -16.87 11.24 -0.07
CA ALA A 73 -17.52 11.98 -1.16
C ALA A 73 -18.18 11.05 -2.19
N ARG A 74 -17.54 9.89 -2.50
CA ARG A 74 -18.12 8.89 -3.40
C ARG A 74 -19.36 8.24 -2.80
N ARG A 75 -19.37 7.89 -1.50
CA ARG A 75 -20.54 7.35 -0.80
C ARG A 75 -21.70 8.35 -0.87
N VAL A 76 -21.47 9.62 -0.54
CA VAL A 76 -22.47 10.68 -0.62
C VAL A 76 -23.05 10.82 -2.02
N LYS A 77 -22.20 10.80 -3.05
CA LYS A 77 -22.64 10.84 -4.45
C LYS A 77 -23.57 9.67 -4.83
N LEU A 78 -23.39 8.52 -4.16
CA LEU A 78 -24.22 7.33 -4.35
C LEU A 78 -25.46 7.30 -3.44
N GLY A 79 -25.75 8.39 -2.71
CA GLY A 79 -26.88 8.48 -1.77
C GLY A 79 -26.65 7.70 -0.47
N GLN A 80 -25.42 7.32 -0.17
CA GLN A 80 -25.05 6.61 1.06
C GLN A 80 -24.64 7.58 2.16
N SER A 81 -24.66 7.11 3.41
CA SER A 81 -24.24 7.91 4.57
C SER A 81 -22.79 8.36 4.47
N PRO A 82 -22.47 9.63 4.81
CA PRO A 82 -21.09 10.08 5.00
C PRO A 82 -20.44 9.51 6.26
N ALA A 83 -21.23 9.09 7.25
CA ALA A 83 -20.73 8.55 8.50
C ALA A 83 -20.00 7.23 8.28
N ASP A 84 -18.98 7.00 9.10
CA ASP A 84 -18.31 5.71 9.10
C ASP A 84 -19.29 4.61 9.55
N PRO A 85 -19.10 3.38 9.03
CA PRO A 85 -19.87 2.23 9.48
C PRO A 85 -19.70 2.03 10.99
N ASP A 86 -20.70 1.39 11.61
CA ASP A 86 -20.60 0.95 12.99
C ASP A 86 -19.28 0.18 13.20
N PRO A 87 -18.45 0.59 14.17
CA PRO A 87 -17.18 -0.10 14.47
C PRO A 87 -17.36 -1.58 14.79
N ASP A 88 -18.42 -1.96 15.49
CA ASP A 88 -18.70 -3.37 15.79
C ASP A 88 -19.03 -4.17 14.53
N HIS A 89 -19.81 -3.59 13.62
CA HIS A 89 -20.05 -4.23 12.32
C HIS A 89 -18.73 -4.46 11.59
N THR A 90 -17.86 -3.45 11.54
CA THR A 90 -16.61 -3.51 10.79
C THR A 90 -15.58 -4.47 11.41
N TRP A 91 -15.39 -4.42 12.74
CA TRP A 91 -14.23 -5.03 13.38
C TRP A 91 -14.55 -6.28 14.21
N VAL A 92 -15.80 -6.40 14.69
CA VAL A 92 -16.21 -7.51 15.56
C VAL A 92 -17.05 -8.52 14.80
N ASN A 93 -18.05 -8.07 14.03
CA ASN A 93 -19.07 -8.91 13.42
C ASN A 93 -18.71 -9.39 12.00
N THR A 94 -17.83 -8.67 11.29
CA THR A 94 -17.33 -9.07 9.97
C THR A 94 -16.16 -10.05 10.15
N THR A 95 -16.13 -11.13 9.38
CA THR A 95 -15.05 -12.10 9.42
C THR A 95 -13.76 -11.54 8.81
N PRO A 96 -12.55 -12.00 9.24
CA PRO A 96 -11.30 -11.58 8.63
C PRO A 96 -11.23 -11.79 7.12
N GLN A 97 -11.86 -12.84 6.62
CA GLN A 97 -11.94 -13.18 5.20
C GLN A 97 -12.75 -12.15 4.43
N GLU A 98 -13.92 -11.78 4.94
CA GLU A 98 -14.76 -10.72 4.34
C GLU A 98 -14.08 -9.36 4.39
N MET A 99 -13.43 -9.04 5.50
CA MET A 99 -12.63 -7.81 5.65
C MET A 99 -11.47 -7.76 4.64
N ALA A 100 -10.77 -8.88 4.45
CA ALA A 100 -9.69 -8.99 3.48
C ALA A 100 -10.22 -8.84 2.04
N ALA A 101 -11.31 -9.53 1.70
CA ALA A 101 -11.94 -9.44 0.38
C ALA A 101 -12.36 -8.00 0.06
N GLY A 102 -13.07 -7.32 0.96
CA GLY A 102 -13.48 -5.92 0.77
C GLY A 102 -12.29 -4.95 0.68
N THR A 103 -11.20 -5.23 1.43
CA THR A 103 -9.95 -4.46 1.32
C THR A 103 -9.31 -4.61 -0.06
N LEU A 104 -9.20 -5.83 -0.55
CA LEU A 104 -8.64 -6.15 -1.87
C LEU A 104 -9.49 -5.56 -3.00
N GLU A 105 -10.81 -5.66 -2.91
CA GLU A 105 -11.74 -5.06 -3.88
C GLU A 105 -11.60 -3.53 -3.96
N GLY A 106 -11.28 -2.89 -2.84
CA GLY A 106 -11.11 -1.44 -2.79
C GLY A 106 -9.78 -0.93 -3.36
N PHE A 107 -8.75 -1.74 -3.47
CA PHE A 107 -7.42 -1.27 -3.90
C PHE A 107 -7.35 -0.72 -5.33
N PRO A 108 -8.00 -1.29 -6.35
CA PRO A 108 -7.91 -0.74 -7.71
C PRO A 108 -8.33 0.73 -7.80
N VAL A 109 -9.42 1.10 -7.15
CA VAL A 109 -9.89 2.51 -7.13
C VAL A 109 -8.91 3.43 -6.39
N ARG A 110 -8.40 2.97 -5.26
CA ARG A 110 -7.44 3.74 -4.44
C ARG A 110 -6.08 3.85 -5.11
N PHE A 111 -5.71 2.86 -5.92
CA PHE A 111 -4.49 2.90 -6.71
C PHE A 111 -4.57 3.98 -7.80
N GLU A 112 -5.71 4.17 -8.46
CA GLU A 112 -5.90 5.29 -9.39
C GLU A 112 -5.67 6.64 -8.69
N TRP A 113 -6.13 6.80 -7.46
CA TRP A 113 -5.89 8.01 -6.67
C TRP A 113 -4.41 8.19 -6.31
N ALA A 114 -3.72 7.09 -5.98
CA ALA A 114 -2.28 7.13 -5.75
C ALA A 114 -1.51 7.54 -7.01
N LEU A 115 -1.93 7.07 -8.19
CA LEU A 115 -1.35 7.51 -9.46
C LEU A 115 -1.58 9.00 -9.71
N ASP A 116 -2.74 9.53 -9.36
CA ASP A 116 -3.02 10.97 -9.46
C ASP A 116 -2.14 11.79 -8.50
N ASP A 117 -1.99 11.34 -7.26
CA ASP A 117 -1.09 11.98 -6.29
C ASP A 117 0.36 11.98 -6.82
N LEU A 118 0.84 10.84 -7.34
CA LEU A 118 2.19 10.71 -7.89
C LEU A 118 2.41 11.58 -9.14
N ARG A 119 1.42 11.71 -10.01
CA ARG A 119 1.47 12.62 -11.17
C ARG A 119 1.61 14.08 -10.77
N CYS A 120 1.05 14.45 -9.61
CA CYS A 120 1.17 15.81 -9.07
C CYS A 120 2.55 16.11 -8.47
N LEU A 121 3.38 15.09 -8.24
CA LEU A 121 4.74 15.26 -7.75
C LEU A 121 5.65 15.72 -8.89
N VAL A 122 5.71 17.03 -9.10
CA VAL A 122 6.65 17.64 -10.04
C VAL A 122 8.03 17.68 -9.36
N SER A 123 8.73 16.56 -9.41
CA SER A 123 10.06 16.42 -8.81
C SER A 123 11.09 16.04 -9.87
N GLY A 124 12.24 16.70 -9.85
CA GLY A 124 13.40 16.28 -10.63
C GLY A 124 14.03 14.98 -10.12
N ARG A 125 13.66 14.54 -8.91
CA ARG A 125 14.17 13.33 -8.26
C ARG A 125 13.27 12.14 -8.54
N PRO A 126 13.80 10.91 -8.69
CA PRO A 126 12.98 9.70 -8.76
C PRO A 126 12.14 9.54 -7.49
N VAL A 127 11.01 8.88 -7.62
CA VAL A 127 10.10 8.59 -6.50
C VAL A 127 10.30 7.17 -6.01
N ILE A 128 10.28 6.99 -4.69
CA ILE A 128 10.07 5.70 -4.03
C ILE A 128 8.70 5.71 -3.36
N ALA A 129 7.78 4.89 -3.86
CA ALA A 129 6.41 4.77 -3.34
C ALA A 129 6.29 3.50 -2.48
N GLU A 130 5.75 3.63 -1.27
CA GLU A 130 5.55 2.48 -0.39
C GLU A 130 4.13 2.44 0.19
N GLY A 131 3.65 1.23 0.44
CA GLY A 131 2.38 0.98 1.11
C GLY A 131 1.70 -0.32 0.68
N TRP A 132 0.79 -0.78 1.52
CA TRP A 132 0.10 -2.07 1.32
C TRP A 132 -0.88 -2.08 0.14
N GLY A 133 -1.40 -0.91 -0.25
CA GLY A 133 -2.33 -0.75 -1.38
C GLY A 133 -1.64 -0.65 -2.73
N LEU A 134 -0.31 -0.57 -2.78
CA LEU A 134 0.48 -0.60 -4.01
C LEU A 134 0.69 -2.07 -4.44
N ARG A 135 -0.39 -2.69 -4.89
CA ARG A 135 -0.46 -4.13 -5.14
C ARG A 135 0.37 -4.57 -6.34
N PRO A 136 1.03 -5.75 -6.30
CA PRO A 136 1.81 -6.27 -7.44
C PRO A 136 1.03 -6.32 -8.74
N GLU A 137 -0.21 -6.79 -8.71
CA GLU A 137 -1.09 -6.89 -9.87
C GLU A 137 -1.52 -5.55 -10.47
N LEU A 138 -1.49 -4.48 -9.65
CA LEU A 138 -1.81 -3.13 -10.10
C LEU A 138 -0.57 -2.37 -10.60
N VAL A 139 0.59 -2.63 -10.01
CA VAL A 139 1.86 -1.97 -10.35
C VAL A 139 2.52 -2.64 -11.56
N ALA A 140 2.51 -3.97 -11.67
CA ALA A 140 3.18 -4.68 -12.75
C ALA A 140 2.82 -4.19 -14.17
N PRO A 141 1.55 -3.86 -14.48
CA PRO A 141 1.19 -3.36 -15.82
C PRO A 141 1.81 -2.01 -16.20
N ILE A 142 2.27 -1.23 -15.23
CA ILE A 142 2.75 0.14 -15.45
C ILE A 142 4.28 0.28 -15.37
N ILE A 143 4.98 -0.72 -14.83
CA ILE A 143 6.45 -0.74 -14.76
C ILE A 143 7.06 -1.44 -15.98
N ASP A 144 8.32 -1.10 -16.28
CA ASP A 144 9.08 -1.68 -17.40
C ASP A 144 9.86 -2.94 -17.01
N SER A 145 9.99 -3.19 -15.70
CA SER A 145 10.71 -4.33 -15.17
C SER A 145 10.17 -4.71 -13.78
N PRO A 146 10.01 -6.00 -13.48
CA PRO A 146 9.65 -6.45 -12.13
C PRO A 146 10.70 -6.04 -11.07
N ARG A 147 11.92 -5.71 -11.47
CA ARG A 147 12.96 -5.18 -10.58
C ARG A 147 12.69 -3.76 -10.07
N ARG A 148 11.68 -3.04 -10.60
CA ARG A 148 11.24 -1.77 -10.01
C ARG A 148 10.34 -1.94 -8.80
N MET A 149 10.06 -3.17 -8.42
CA MET A 149 9.18 -3.46 -7.30
C MET A 149 9.73 -4.55 -6.39
N VAL A 150 9.49 -4.39 -5.09
CA VAL A 150 9.65 -5.45 -4.08
C VAL A 150 8.38 -5.55 -3.24
N VAL A 151 8.15 -6.76 -2.71
CA VAL A 151 7.13 -7.02 -1.71
C VAL A 151 7.82 -7.38 -0.40
N MET A 152 7.56 -6.64 0.67
CA MET A 152 8.12 -6.90 1.99
C MET A 152 7.03 -7.42 2.92
N VAL A 153 7.28 -8.54 3.56
CA VAL A 153 6.35 -9.15 4.52
C VAL A 153 7.08 -9.56 5.79
N PRO A 154 6.49 -9.37 6.97
CA PRO A 154 7.08 -9.89 8.19
C PRO A 154 6.83 -11.40 8.28
N THR A 155 7.76 -12.16 8.87
CA THR A 155 7.43 -13.50 9.37
C THR A 155 6.41 -13.40 10.49
N GLN A 156 5.74 -14.51 10.79
CA GLN A 156 4.73 -14.50 11.86
C GLN A 156 5.36 -14.18 13.22
N GLU A 157 6.52 -14.75 13.52
CA GLU A 157 7.26 -14.55 14.78
C GLU A 157 7.69 -13.09 14.93
N PHE A 158 8.18 -12.47 13.85
CA PHE A 158 8.55 -11.07 13.87
C PHE A 158 7.35 -10.17 14.06
N ARG A 159 6.24 -10.44 13.38
CA ARG A 159 4.98 -9.71 13.55
C ARG A 159 4.49 -9.77 15.00
N GLU A 160 4.47 -10.96 15.60
CA GLU A 160 4.06 -11.14 17.00
C GLU A 160 4.96 -10.38 17.97
N ARG A 161 6.29 -10.38 17.73
CA ARG A 161 7.24 -9.58 18.49
C ARG A 161 6.92 -8.09 18.38
N GLN A 162 6.75 -7.55 17.16
CA GLN A 162 6.40 -6.16 16.92
C GLN A 162 5.07 -5.75 17.61
N LEU A 163 4.11 -6.65 17.63
CA LEU A 163 2.83 -6.43 18.32
C LEU A 163 2.97 -6.31 19.82
N ARG A 164 3.91 -7.04 20.43
CA ARG A 164 4.19 -6.94 21.88
C ARG A 164 4.99 -5.71 22.25
N GLU A 165 5.93 -5.31 21.39
CA GLU A 165 6.94 -4.30 21.73
C GLU A 165 6.55 -2.87 21.34
N LEU A 166 5.68 -2.68 20.34
CA LEU A 166 5.35 -1.36 19.84
C LEU A 166 4.02 -0.84 20.39
N PRO A 167 4.01 0.29 21.12
CA PRO A 167 2.78 0.87 21.69
C PRO A 167 1.69 1.16 20.68
N ARG A 168 2.06 1.51 19.44
CA ARG A 168 1.10 1.79 18.36
C ARG A 168 0.30 0.57 17.89
N THR A 169 0.63 -0.62 18.38
CA THR A 169 -0.08 -1.85 18.05
C THR A 169 -1.34 -2.04 18.87
N ALA A 170 -1.36 -1.45 20.07
CA ALA A 170 -2.50 -1.53 20.94
C ALA A 170 -3.64 -0.69 20.36
N THR A 171 -4.74 -1.34 20.13
CA THR A 171 -6.06 -0.80 19.90
C THR A 171 -6.49 -0.60 18.44
N VAL A 172 -7.43 -1.41 18.02
CA VAL A 172 -8.58 -0.91 17.28
C VAL A 172 -9.16 0.19 18.15
N SER A 173 -9.08 1.43 17.69
CA SER A 173 -9.49 2.63 18.39
C SER A 173 -10.87 2.47 19.01
N GLY A 174 -11.06 2.98 20.23
CA GLY A 174 -12.20 2.76 21.10
C GLY A 174 -13.58 2.86 20.45
N GLY A 175 -14.52 2.17 21.07
CA GLY A 175 -15.92 2.15 20.63
C GLY A 175 -16.39 0.82 20.07
N VAL A 176 -15.63 -0.27 20.23
CA VAL A 176 -16.07 -1.65 19.90
C VAL A 176 -16.45 -2.40 21.19
N SER A 177 -17.43 -3.29 21.06
CA SER A 177 -17.93 -4.09 22.19
C SER A 177 -16.95 -5.20 22.61
N ASP A 178 -16.12 -5.71 21.70
CA ASP A 178 -15.11 -6.75 21.95
C ASP A 178 -13.76 -6.34 21.31
N PRO A 179 -12.91 -5.57 22.04
CA PRO A 179 -11.62 -5.11 21.54
C PRO A 179 -10.64 -6.22 21.18
N GLU A 180 -10.68 -7.34 21.93
CA GLU A 180 -9.77 -8.47 21.67
C GLU A 180 -10.12 -9.18 20.36
N ARG A 181 -11.41 -9.43 20.14
CA ARG A 181 -11.90 -10.02 18.87
C ARG A 181 -11.63 -9.09 17.69
N ALA A 182 -11.89 -7.80 17.85
CA ALA A 182 -11.61 -6.81 16.83
C ALA A 182 -10.12 -6.79 16.44
N GLN A 183 -9.23 -6.85 17.44
CA GLN A 183 -7.79 -6.92 17.20
C GLN A 183 -7.38 -8.24 16.52
N ARG A 184 -7.89 -9.38 16.95
CA ARG A 184 -7.64 -10.66 16.26
C ARG A 184 -8.10 -10.64 14.81
N ASN A 185 -9.32 -10.16 14.56
CA ASN A 185 -9.88 -10.06 13.21
C ASN A 185 -9.02 -9.15 12.32
N ARG A 186 -8.60 -8.00 12.84
CA ARG A 186 -7.72 -7.07 12.12
C ARG A 186 -6.39 -7.72 11.74
N LEU A 187 -5.74 -8.40 12.67
CA LEU A 187 -4.44 -9.03 12.44
C LEU A 187 -4.54 -10.15 11.41
N GLU A 188 -5.59 -10.94 11.48
CA GLU A 188 -5.83 -12.01 10.51
C GLU A 188 -6.19 -11.45 9.13
N ARG A 189 -7.00 -10.37 9.05
CA ARG A 189 -7.23 -9.64 7.81
C ARG A 189 -5.91 -9.16 7.19
N ASP A 190 -5.03 -8.54 8.00
CA ASP A 190 -3.72 -8.03 7.54
C ASP A 190 -2.83 -9.17 7.02
N ARG A 191 -2.88 -10.34 7.66
CA ARG A 191 -2.17 -11.54 7.20
C ARG A 191 -2.70 -12.02 5.85
N LEU A 192 -4.01 -12.15 5.69
CA LEU A 192 -4.64 -12.59 4.44
C LEU A 192 -4.30 -11.66 3.26
N VAL A 193 -4.31 -10.34 3.49
CA VAL A 193 -3.95 -9.35 2.48
C VAL A 193 -2.46 -9.42 2.13
N ALA A 194 -1.58 -9.68 3.12
CA ALA A 194 -0.15 -9.86 2.88
C ALA A 194 0.14 -11.14 2.08
N ASP A 195 -0.50 -12.26 2.45
CA ASP A 195 -0.36 -13.53 1.72
C ASP A 195 -0.82 -13.42 0.27
N ASP A 196 -1.88 -12.66 0.02
CA ASP A 196 -2.34 -12.38 -1.34
C ASP A 196 -1.30 -11.57 -2.12
N ALA A 197 -0.64 -10.56 -1.49
CA ALA A 197 0.45 -9.82 -2.12
C ALA A 197 1.64 -10.72 -2.48
N VAL A 198 2.00 -11.65 -1.60
CA VAL A 198 3.08 -12.62 -1.86
C VAL A 198 2.74 -13.50 -3.06
N ARG A 199 1.54 -14.10 -3.07
CA ARG A 199 1.09 -14.93 -4.20
C ARG A 199 1.07 -14.16 -5.53
N SER A 200 0.63 -12.90 -5.49
CA SER A 200 0.62 -12.04 -6.67
C SER A 200 2.03 -11.71 -7.14
N ALA A 201 2.94 -11.36 -6.22
CA ALA A 201 4.35 -11.09 -6.52
C ALA A 201 5.04 -12.30 -7.16
N GLN A 202 4.85 -13.49 -6.59
CA GLN A 202 5.43 -14.74 -7.11
C GLN A 202 4.97 -15.03 -8.54
N ARG A 203 3.67 -14.89 -8.84
CA ARG A 203 3.15 -15.06 -10.21
C ARG A 203 3.73 -14.07 -11.22
N LEU A 204 4.12 -12.89 -10.76
CA LEU A 204 4.61 -11.79 -11.60
C LEU A 204 6.15 -11.68 -11.64
N GLY A 205 6.86 -12.60 -10.97
CA GLY A 205 8.32 -12.57 -10.90
C GLY A 205 8.88 -11.39 -10.11
N ILE A 206 8.07 -10.82 -9.21
CA ILE A 206 8.46 -9.71 -8.33
C ILE A 206 9.10 -10.30 -7.07
N ARG A 207 10.23 -9.74 -6.66
CA ARG A 207 10.96 -10.20 -5.48
C ARG A 207 10.16 -10.01 -4.20
N VAL A 208 10.09 -11.07 -3.39
CA VAL A 208 9.56 -11.04 -2.02
C VAL A 208 10.73 -11.02 -1.05
N ILE A 209 10.66 -10.16 -0.05
CA ILE A 209 11.63 -10.05 1.05
C ILE A 209 10.88 -10.33 2.34
N GLU A 210 11.24 -11.44 2.99
CA GLU A 210 10.74 -11.76 4.32
C GLU A 210 11.59 -11.06 5.38
N VAL A 211 10.94 -10.40 6.32
CA VAL A 211 11.57 -9.68 7.43
C VAL A 211 11.29 -10.47 8.71
N ASP A 212 12.32 -11.14 9.22
CA ASP A 212 12.27 -11.96 10.43
C ASP A 212 12.82 -11.24 11.67
N GLY A 213 13.42 -10.05 11.45
CA GLY A 213 14.05 -9.23 12.48
C GLY A 213 15.43 -9.70 12.90
N SER A 214 16.06 -10.61 12.16
CA SER A 214 17.49 -10.95 12.32
C SER A 214 18.40 -9.83 11.82
N GLN A 215 17.88 -8.99 10.91
CA GLN A 215 18.57 -7.83 10.37
C GLN A 215 17.87 -6.54 10.78
N ASP A 216 18.65 -5.50 10.99
CA ASP A 216 18.13 -4.16 11.28
C ASP A 216 17.60 -3.44 10.01
N ALA A 217 16.98 -2.31 10.21
CA ALA A 217 16.39 -1.56 9.10
C ALA A 217 17.42 -1.07 8.06
N PRO A 218 18.63 -0.62 8.43
CA PRO A 218 19.71 -0.32 7.48
C PRO A 218 20.13 -1.51 6.63
N ALA A 219 20.27 -2.70 7.21
CA ALA A 219 20.63 -3.92 6.47
C ALA A 219 19.53 -4.32 5.48
N ILE A 220 18.27 -4.29 5.90
CA ILE A 220 17.14 -4.52 4.96
C ILE A 220 17.10 -3.46 3.86
N ALA A 221 17.36 -2.18 4.17
CA ALA A 221 17.43 -1.13 3.18
C ALA A 221 18.57 -1.37 2.16
N ALA A 222 19.72 -1.93 2.60
CA ALA A 222 20.80 -2.31 1.69
C ALA A 222 20.37 -3.43 0.73
N ILE A 223 19.65 -4.45 1.21
CA ILE A 223 19.11 -5.53 0.36
C ILE A 223 18.14 -4.99 -0.69
N VAL A 224 17.27 -4.03 -0.29
CA VAL A 224 16.33 -3.38 -1.21
C VAL A 224 17.07 -2.47 -2.20
N ALA A 225 18.11 -1.75 -1.74
CA ALA A 225 18.97 -0.94 -2.60
C ALA A 225 19.68 -1.77 -3.67
N ASP A 226 20.24 -2.93 -3.29
CA ASP A 226 20.86 -3.86 -4.25
C ASP A 226 19.86 -4.31 -5.33
N HIS A 227 18.64 -4.64 -4.92
CA HIS A 227 17.59 -5.00 -5.87
C HIS A 227 17.24 -3.86 -6.83
N PHE A 228 17.14 -2.64 -6.33
CA PHE A 228 16.84 -1.45 -7.14
C PHE A 228 18.06 -0.86 -7.86
N GLY A 229 19.27 -1.41 -7.64
CA GLY A 229 20.55 -0.86 -8.10
C GLY A 229 20.56 -0.28 -9.51
N PRO A 230 20.02 -0.95 -10.55
CA PRO A 230 20.00 -0.42 -11.92
C PRO A 230 19.17 0.86 -12.11
N TYR A 231 18.34 1.22 -11.14
CA TYR A 231 17.38 2.33 -11.22
C TYR A 231 17.62 3.41 -10.17
N LEU A 232 18.55 3.18 -9.24
CA LEU A 232 18.91 4.17 -8.24
C LEU A 232 19.89 5.18 -8.83
N PRO A 233 19.76 6.48 -8.51
CA PRO A 233 20.82 7.45 -8.77
C PRO A 233 22.05 7.12 -7.91
N PRO A 234 23.21 7.74 -8.19
CA PRO A 234 24.34 7.69 -7.25
C PRO A 234 23.91 8.15 -5.85
N PRO A 235 24.53 7.60 -4.78
CA PRO A 235 24.31 8.12 -3.44
C PRO A 235 24.53 9.64 -3.38
N ASP A 236 23.72 10.30 -2.56
CA ASP A 236 23.85 11.75 -2.35
C ASP A 236 24.99 11.99 -1.36
N ASP A 237 26.12 12.49 -1.85
CA ASP A 237 27.36 12.72 -1.05
C ASP A 237 27.15 13.73 0.11
N HIS A 238 26.05 14.48 0.11
CA HIS A 238 25.71 15.41 1.18
C HIS A 238 24.98 14.78 2.37
N ASN A 239 24.64 13.50 2.27
CA ASN A 239 23.86 12.76 3.27
C ASN A 239 24.57 11.49 3.79
N ALA A 240 25.88 11.38 3.58
CA ALA A 240 26.71 10.27 4.06
C ALA A 240 27.20 10.49 5.49
#